data_549f4d5cc4e447e20fe3c3fc07c0e389
#
_entry.id   549f4d5cc4e447e20fe3c3fc07c0e389
#
_cell.length_a   1.000
_cell.length_b   1.000
_cell.length_c   1.000
_cell.angle_alpha   90.00
_cell.angle_beta   90.00
_cell.angle_gamma   90.00
#
_symmetry.space_group_name_H-M   'P 1'
#
loop_
_entity.id
_entity.type
_entity.pdbx_description
1 polymer ?
#
loop_
_entity_poly.entity_id
_entity_poly.type
_entity_poly.pdbx_seq_one_letter_code
_entity_poly.pdbx_strand_id
1 'polypeptide(L)'
;MGVALGVVFGASLQIFVSLVGLFGLGFDYQFKIYWKNHGFRSVLKLLPARSLDQGIDYVYSILATNLSSRMGTGTLRAFQQANSLHQMPVNLIGVAISTAFFPKLTEQVNEDSSEFNGTFRHALRMIIWISLPVSVIAFFARGYIVSFIKNSGNPIIASVLGSLVVAIFAQSIFHIASRGFYARQDTKTPFVVSIFAVGFTMALSVIFAITGFGPDGLGWAQSIGALAEIIILLTILNARAKFQLLDKTFWLAIFRMLVASFFTAIAAYFMTKLFPLRATDNSIISTIPKFILISVFAGLVYLISSFLFNLSEVVPIFEKVSSLIFKNVKMLPKPEKPSALEGESENSAQNQKQDK
;
A
#
# COMPACT_ATOMS: atom_id res chain seq x y z
N MET A 1 -0.53 -21.80 28.01
CA MET A 1 0.00 -20.76 28.93
C MET A 1 1.14 -19.94 28.30
N GLY A 2 2.18 -20.51 27.69
CA GLY A 2 3.32 -19.77 27.15
C GLY A 2 2.98 -18.66 26.15
N VAL A 3 2.03 -18.90 25.22
CA VAL A 3 1.61 -17.89 24.23
C VAL A 3 0.91 -16.70 24.91
N ALA A 4 0.04 -16.95 25.87
CA ALA A 4 -0.65 -15.88 26.60
C ALA A 4 0.32 -15.00 27.41
N LEU A 5 1.30 -15.63 28.09
CA LEU A 5 2.37 -14.92 28.77
C LEU A 5 3.25 -14.12 27.81
N GLY A 6 3.56 -14.65 26.62
CA GLY A 6 4.29 -13.93 25.58
C GLY A 6 3.58 -12.68 25.09
N VAL A 7 2.25 -12.73 24.92
CA VAL A 7 1.44 -11.57 24.53
C VAL A 7 1.45 -10.49 25.62
N VAL A 8 1.27 -10.89 26.88
CA VAL A 8 1.27 -9.94 28.02
C VAL A 8 2.67 -9.31 28.16
N PHE A 9 3.74 -10.10 28.06
CA PHE A 9 5.10 -9.60 28.12
C PHE A 9 5.43 -8.63 26.97
N GLY A 10 5.01 -8.97 25.74
CA GLY A 10 5.18 -8.11 24.58
C GLY A 10 4.44 -6.76 24.73
N ALA A 11 3.19 -6.78 25.22
CA ALA A 11 2.44 -5.56 25.49
C ALA A 11 3.08 -4.71 26.58
N SER A 12 3.58 -5.34 27.66
CA SER A 12 4.28 -4.65 28.74
C SER A 12 5.59 -4.01 28.25
N LEU A 13 6.33 -4.72 27.41
CA LEU A 13 7.57 -4.20 26.80
C LEU A 13 7.28 -3.00 25.89
N GLN A 14 6.21 -3.02 25.12
CA GLN A 14 5.79 -1.90 24.27
C GLN A 14 5.47 -0.65 25.10
N ILE A 15 4.74 -0.82 26.21
CA ILE A 15 4.47 0.29 27.15
C ILE A 15 5.77 0.83 27.71
N PHE A 16 6.66 -0.06 28.17
CA PHE A 16 7.96 0.33 28.73
C PHE A 16 8.82 1.14 27.74
N VAL A 17 8.95 0.67 26.50
CA VAL A 17 9.68 1.39 25.44
C VAL A 17 9.07 2.75 25.15
N SER A 18 7.72 2.84 25.11
CA SER A 18 7.01 4.11 24.90
C SER A 18 7.24 5.08 26.06
N LEU A 19 7.26 4.60 27.32
CA LEU A 19 7.56 5.41 28.50
C LEU A 19 9.00 5.92 28.49
N VAL A 20 9.97 5.05 28.14
CA VAL A 20 11.38 5.46 28.02
C VAL A 20 11.56 6.55 26.97
N GLY A 21 10.81 6.49 25.85
CA GLY A 21 10.82 7.53 24.81
C GLY A 21 10.26 8.89 25.28
N LEU A 22 9.49 8.93 26.37
CA LEU A 22 9.00 10.17 26.98
C LEU A 22 10.02 10.83 27.91
N PHE A 23 11.01 10.07 28.39
CA PHE A 23 12.08 10.64 29.22
C PHE A 23 12.98 11.56 28.38
N GLY A 24 13.14 12.80 28.82
CA GLY A 24 13.95 13.81 28.14
C GLY A 24 13.19 14.76 27.22
N LEU A 25 11.89 14.52 26.97
CA LEU A 25 11.02 15.41 26.17
C LEU A 25 10.38 16.55 27.01
N GLY A 26 10.69 16.65 28.31
CA GLY A 26 10.06 17.65 29.19
C GLY A 26 8.56 17.47 29.33
N PHE A 27 8.07 16.21 29.18
CA PHE A 27 6.66 15.90 29.24
C PHE A 27 6.15 15.96 30.69
N ASP A 28 5.42 17.02 31.01
CA ASP A 28 4.77 17.20 32.30
C ASP A 28 3.38 16.55 32.28
N TYR A 29 3.29 15.35 32.86
CA TYR A 29 2.06 14.59 32.88
C TYR A 29 1.13 15.10 33.98
N GLN A 30 0.02 15.74 33.60
CA GLN A 30 -1.02 16.18 34.51
C GLN A 30 -2.25 15.28 34.37
N PHE A 31 -2.70 14.66 35.47
CA PHE A 31 -3.95 13.89 35.55
C PHE A 31 -5.18 14.82 35.48
N LYS A 32 -5.25 15.69 34.45
CA LYS A 32 -6.36 16.59 34.23
C LYS A 32 -6.92 16.40 32.82
N ILE A 33 -8.21 16.16 32.71
CA ILE A 33 -8.91 16.14 31.42
C ILE A 33 -9.39 17.56 31.12
N TYR A 34 -8.77 18.21 30.16
CA TYR A 34 -9.08 19.58 29.76
C TYR A 34 -10.27 19.63 28.80
N TRP A 35 -11.48 19.32 29.28
CA TRP A 35 -12.70 19.30 28.45
C TRP A 35 -13.01 20.61 27.74
N LYS A 36 -12.54 21.74 28.25
CA LYS A 36 -12.74 23.07 27.67
C LYS A 36 -11.72 23.44 26.60
N ASN A 37 -10.63 22.65 26.44
CA ASN A 37 -9.60 22.93 25.43
C ASN A 37 -10.16 22.69 24.03
N HIS A 38 -10.00 23.69 23.14
CA HIS A 38 -10.47 23.63 21.76
C HIS A 38 -9.83 22.48 20.99
N GLY A 39 -8.51 22.25 21.16
CA GLY A 39 -7.79 21.12 20.54
C GLY A 39 -8.35 19.77 20.97
N PHE A 40 -8.61 19.57 22.26
CA PHE A 40 -9.21 18.33 22.77
C PHE A 40 -10.61 18.07 22.18
N ARG A 41 -11.42 19.10 22.08
CA ARG A 41 -12.77 18.99 21.47
C ARG A 41 -12.70 18.70 19.96
N SER A 42 -11.71 19.26 19.27
CA SER A 42 -11.50 18.98 17.84
C SER A 42 -11.10 17.54 17.63
N VAL A 43 -10.19 17.00 18.44
CA VAL A 43 -9.83 15.57 18.42
C VAL A 43 -11.05 14.69 18.71
N LEU A 44 -11.83 15.00 19.76
CA LEU A 44 -13.04 14.25 20.08
C LEU A 44 -14.09 14.25 18.96
N LYS A 45 -14.21 15.31 18.18
CA LYS A 45 -15.11 15.36 17.01
C LYS A 45 -14.64 14.50 15.85
N LEU A 46 -13.33 14.30 15.70
CA LEU A 46 -12.74 13.50 14.62
C LEU A 46 -12.69 12.00 14.97
N LEU A 47 -12.59 11.66 16.27
CA LEU A 47 -12.48 10.28 16.73
C LEU A 47 -13.63 9.37 16.26
N PRO A 48 -14.93 9.76 16.35
CA PRO A 48 -16.03 8.87 15.97
C PRO A 48 -15.93 8.43 14.49
N ALA A 49 -15.65 9.35 13.58
CA ALA A 49 -15.57 9.04 12.16
C ALA A 49 -14.42 8.04 11.86
N ARG A 50 -13.26 8.22 12.50
CA ARG A 50 -12.11 7.32 12.35
C ARG A 50 -12.32 5.96 13.02
N SER A 51 -12.96 5.94 14.18
CA SER A 51 -13.27 4.68 14.88
C SER A 51 -14.34 3.88 14.15
N LEU A 52 -15.31 4.56 13.53
CA LEU A 52 -16.33 3.92 12.70
C LEU A 52 -15.74 3.37 11.39
N ASP A 53 -14.78 4.07 10.77
CA ASP A 53 -14.06 3.59 9.57
C ASP A 53 -13.38 2.24 9.86
N GLN A 54 -12.63 2.13 10.95
CA GLN A 54 -12.07 0.84 11.38
C GLN A 54 -13.16 -0.18 11.78
N GLY A 55 -14.25 0.28 12.35
CA GLY A 55 -15.39 -0.57 12.74
C GLY A 55 -16.03 -1.27 11.55
N ILE A 56 -16.07 -0.63 10.39
CA ILE A 56 -16.62 -1.21 9.16
C ILE A 56 -15.80 -2.43 8.70
N ASP A 57 -14.48 -2.37 8.79
CA ASP A 57 -13.60 -3.49 8.46
C ASP A 57 -13.86 -4.70 9.38
N TYR A 58 -14.16 -4.46 10.66
CA TYR A 58 -14.56 -5.51 11.59
C TYR A 58 -15.91 -6.15 11.22
N VAL A 59 -16.87 -5.35 10.74
CA VAL A 59 -18.17 -5.88 10.26
C VAL A 59 -17.96 -6.82 9.08
N TYR A 60 -17.11 -6.43 8.10
CA TYR A 60 -16.72 -7.32 7.01
C TYR A 60 -16.02 -8.58 7.51
N SER A 61 -15.09 -8.45 8.46
CA SER A 61 -14.37 -9.59 9.04
C SER A 61 -15.30 -10.60 9.70
N ILE A 62 -16.35 -10.14 10.41
CA ILE A 62 -17.38 -11.01 10.99
C ILE A 62 -18.12 -11.77 9.91
N LEU A 63 -18.56 -11.10 8.84
CA LEU A 63 -19.24 -11.75 7.72
C LEU A 63 -18.34 -12.79 7.04
N ALA A 64 -17.10 -12.40 6.68
CA ALA A 64 -16.14 -13.28 6.03
C ALA A 64 -15.80 -14.51 6.89
N THR A 65 -15.68 -14.32 8.22
CA THR A 65 -15.49 -15.41 9.17
C THR A 65 -16.71 -16.36 9.18
N ASN A 66 -17.93 -15.82 9.20
CA ASN A 66 -19.14 -16.62 9.17
C ASN A 66 -19.27 -17.41 7.86
N LEU A 67 -19.06 -16.77 6.72
CA LEU A 67 -19.13 -17.44 5.41
C LEU A 67 -18.05 -18.52 5.27
N SER A 68 -16.79 -18.20 5.60
CA SER A 68 -15.66 -19.13 5.49
C SER A 68 -15.79 -20.33 6.43
N SER A 69 -16.42 -20.16 7.62
CA SER A 69 -16.68 -21.26 8.53
C SER A 69 -17.69 -22.28 8.01
N ARG A 70 -18.57 -21.87 7.10
CA ARG A 70 -19.60 -22.73 6.46
C ARG A 70 -19.10 -23.43 5.18
N MET A 71 -17.97 -23.01 4.61
CA MET A 71 -17.43 -23.54 3.35
C MET A 71 -16.63 -24.84 3.50
N GLY A 72 -16.48 -25.38 4.71
CA GLY A 72 -15.78 -26.64 4.98
C GLY A 72 -14.69 -26.54 6.04
N THR A 73 -14.21 -27.71 6.47
CA THR A 73 -13.20 -27.79 7.53
C THR A 73 -11.87 -27.17 7.09
N GLY A 74 -11.35 -26.24 7.92
CA GLY A 74 -10.07 -25.59 7.68
C GLY A 74 -10.11 -24.35 6.79
N THR A 75 -11.22 -24.09 6.09
CA THR A 75 -11.37 -22.92 5.19
C THR A 75 -11.23 -21.60 5.93
N LEU A 76 -11.88 -21.45 7.09
CA LEU A 76 -11.76 -20.26 7.92
C LEU A 76 -10.29 -19.95 8.27
N ARG A 77 -9.55 -20.97 8.72
CA ARG A 77 -8.14 -20.78 9.07
C ARG A 77 -7.29 -20.44 7.86
N ALA A 78 -7.56 -21.08 6.72
CA ALA A 78 -6.87 -20.79 5.47
C ALA A 78 -7.12 -19.36 5.00
N PHE A 79 -8.36 -18.87 5.05
CA PHE A 79 -8.72 -17.50 4.72
C PHE A 79 -8.02 -16.49 5.64
N GLN A 80 -8.06 -16.71 6.96
CA GLN A 80 -7.40 -15.84 7.93
C GLN A 80 -5.88 -15.76 7.73
N GLN A 81 -5.23 -16.90 7.42
CA GLN A 81 -3.80 -16.93 7.13
C GLN A 81 -3.47 -16.20 5.82
N ALA A 82 -4.23 -16.44 4.76
CA ALA A 82 -4.06 -15.72 3.49
C ALA A 82 -4.25 -14.21 3.65
N ASN A 83 -5.27 -13.81 4.42
CA ASN A 83 -5.53 -12.40 4.73
C ASN A 83 -4.38 -11.76 5.54
N SER A 84 -3.80 -12.48 6.49
CA SER A 84 -2.63 -11.99 7.24
C SER A 84 -1.40 -11.82 6.34
N LEU A 85 -1.19 -12.74 5.38
CA LEU A 85 -0.08 -12.66 4.42
C LEU A 85 -0.24 -11.48 3.45
N HIS A 86 -1.46 -11.26 2.97
CA HIS A 86 -1.74 -10.15 2.07
C HIS A 86 -1.60 -8.79 2.75
N GLN A 87 -1.90 -8.66 4.05
CA GLN A 87 -1.75 -7.42 4.80
C GLN A 87 -0.28 -6.99 4.99
N MET A 88 0.68 -7.93 4.96
CA MET A 88 2.09 -7.59 5.14
C MET A 88 2.61 -6.61 4.08
N PRO A 89 2.51 -6.88 2.76
CA PRO A 89 2.95 -5.92 1.75
C PRO A 89 2.12 -4.64 1.75
N VAL A 90 0.81 -4.68 2.05
CA VAL A 90 -0.03 -3.48 2.17
C VAL A 90 0.50 -2.54 3.24
N ASN A 91 0.85 -3.08 4.43
CA ASN A 91 1.39 -2.29 5.53
C ASN A 91 2.79 -1.72 5.21
N LEU A 92 3.65 -2.53 4.59
CA LEU A 92 5.00 -2.11 4.25
C LEU A 92 5.03 -1.05 3.14
N ILE A 93 4.13 -1.10 2.17
CA ILE A 93 4.11 -0.19 1.04
C ILE A 93 3.10 0.93 1.28
N GLY A 94 1.83 0.57 1.40
CA GLY A 94 0.72 1.53 1.48
C GLY A 94 0.79 2.40 2.74
N VAL A 95 0.85 1.77 3.91
CA VAL A 95 0.85 2.50 5.20
C VAL A 95 2.15 3.27 5.39
N ALA A 96 3.32 2.66 5.16
CA ALA A 96 4.61 3.30 5.42
C ALA A 96 4.83 4.51 4.52
N ILE A 97 4.67 4.37 3.20
CA ILE A 97 4.88 5.48 2.26
C ILE A 97 3.87 6.59 2.51
N SER A 98 2.58 6.25 2.64
CA SER A 98 1.55 7.26 2.87
C SER A 98 1.72 7.98 4.21
N THR A 99 2.29 7.33 5.25
CA THR A 99 2.64 7.97 6.54
C THR A 99 3.79 8.96 6.37
N ALA A 100 4.79 8.61 5.59
CA ALA A 100 5.94 9.48 5.35
C ALA A 100 5.57 10.75 4.57
N PHE A 101 4.63 10.66 3.63
CA PHE A 101 4.17 11.83 2.85
C PHE A 101 3.12 12.68 3.55
N PHE A 102 2.42 12.15 4.55
CA PHE A 102 1.28 12.82 5.20
C PHE A 102 1.62 14.19 5.82
N PRO A 103 2.72 14.38 6.57
CA PRO A 103 3.08 15.70 7.11
C PRO A 103 3.21 16.75 6.00
N LYS A 104 3.94 16.44 4.92
CA LYS A 104 4.12 17.33 3.79
C LYS A 104 2.80 17.68 3.09
N LEU A 105 1.90 16.69 2.94
CA LEU A 105 0.58 16.93 2.38
C LEU A 105 -0.27 17.87 3.25
N THR A 106 -0.16 17.79 4.59
CA THR A 106 -0.92 18.67 5.51
C THR A 106 -0.42 20.10 5.50
N GLU A 107 0.89 20.32 5.34
CA GLU A 107 1.48 21.65 5.20
C GLU A 107 1.00 22.31 3.90
N GLN A 108 1.07 21.61 2.79
CA GLN A 108 0.78 22.14 1.45
C GLN A 108 -0.72 22.39 1.17
N VAL A 109 -1.63 21.84 1.94
CA VAL A 109 -3.08 22.08 1.74
C VAL A 109 -3.45 23.56 1.90
N ASN A 110 -2.76 24.27 2.79
CA ASN A 110 -3.07 25.67 3.13
C ASN A 110 -2.23 26.66 2.31
N GLU A 111 -1.12 26.24 1.71
CA GLU A 111 -0.16 27.11 1.03
C GLU A 111 -0.41 27.17 -0.47
N ASP A 112 -0.41 26.03 -1.16
CA ASP A 112 -0.63 25.95 -2.60
C ASP A 112 -1.25 24.61 -3.01
N SER A 113 -2.38 24.70 -3.69
CA SER A 113 -3.07 23.50 -4.22
C SER A 113 -2.26 22.79 -5.32
N SER A 114 -1.38 23.49 -6.03
CA SER A 114 -0.53 22.91 -7.08
C SER A 114 0.57 22.03 -6.49
N GLU A 115 1.22 22.49 -5.41
CA GLU A 115 2.23 21.72 -4.70
C GLU A 115 1.63 20.46 -4.03
N PHE A 116 0.46 20.61 -3.41
CA PHE A 116 -0.27 19.46 -2.87
C PHE A 116 -0.52 18.39 -3.94
N ASN A 117 -1.04 18.81 -5.11
CA ASN A 117 -1.33 17.90 -6.20
C ASN A 117 -0.05 17.21 -6.72
N GLY A 118 1.05 17.94 -6.82
CA GLY A 118 2.36 17.42 -7.21
C GLY A 118 2.89 16.36 -6.24
N THR A 119 2.89 16.68 -4.93
CA THR A 119 3.34 15.76 -3.87
C THR A 119 2.46 14.53 -3.77
N PHE A 120 1.14 14.70 -3.83
CA PHE A 120 0.20 13.58 -3.81
C PHE A 120 0.38 12.66 -5.01
N ARG A 121 0.50 13.20 -6.23
CA ARG A 121 0.75 12.44 -7.45
C ARG A 121 2.06 11.65 -7.36
N HIS A 122 3.12 12.28 -6.84
CA HIS A 122 4.40 11.61 -6.66
C HIS A 122 4.28 10.41 -5.68
N ALA A 123 3.66 10.61 -4.52
CA ALA A 123 3.42 9.54 -3.54
C ALA A 123 2.55 8.41 -4.11
N LEU A 124 1.48 8.76 -4.84
CA LEU A 124 0.59 7.80 -5.49
C LEU A 124 1.35 6.97 -6.53
N ARG A 125 2.16 7.60 -7.39
CA ARG A 125 2.99 6.91 -8.39
C ARG A 125 4.01 5.99 -7.73
N MET A 126 4.67 6.42 -6.65
CA MET A 126 5.60 5.56 -5.89
C MET A 126 4.91 4.30 -5.34
N ILE A 127 3.73 4.46 -4.74
CA ILE A 127 2.97 3.31 -4.21
C ILE A 127 2.58 2.36 -5.34
N ILE A 128 2.06 2.87 -6.46
CA ILE A 128 1.69 2.06 -7.62
C ILE A 128 2.92 1.33 -8.17
N TRP A 129 4.03 2.05 -8.35
CA TRP A 129 5.27 1.51 -8.90
C TRP A 129 5.84 0.37 -8.07
N ILE A 130 5.75 0.42 -6.73
CA ILE A 130 6.23 -0.64 -5.83
C ILE A 130 5.19 -1.75 -5.68
N SER A 131 3.90 -1.42 -5.52
CA SER A 131 2.86 -2.41 -5.24
C SER A 131 2.55 -3.32 -6.43
N LEU A 132 2.68 -2.82 -7.67
CA LEU A 132 2.45 -3.62 -8.87
C LEU A 132 3.38 -4.86 -8.96
N PRO A 133 4.72 -4.72 -8.96
CA PRO A 133 5.60 -5.89 -9.04
C PRO A 133 5.46 -6.78 -7.81
N VAL A 134 5.25 -6.23 -6.62
CA VAL A 134 5.04 -7.02 -5.40
C VAL A 134 3.78 -7.87 -5.51
N SER A 135 2.68 -7.32 -6.03
CA SER A 135 1.45 -8.06 -6.29
C SER A 135 1.67 -9.18 -7.33
N VAL A 136 2.38 -8.88 -8.42
CA VAL A 136 2.70 -9.88 -9.45
C VAL A 136 3.56 -11.02 -8.88
N ILE A 137 4.62 -10.68 -8.15
CA ILE A 137 5.49 -11.68 -7.51
C ILE A 137 4.69 -12.50 -6.50
N ALA A 138 3.86 -11.85 -5.66
CA ALA A 138 3.01 -12.54 -4.70
C ALA A 138 2.05 -13.54 -5.38
N PHE A 139 1.52 -13.21 -6.56
CA PHE A 139 0.66 -14.11 -7.32
C PHE A 139 1.39 -15.38 -7.78
N PHE A 140 2.53 -15.24 -8.43
CA PHE A 140 3.28 -16.38 -8.96
C PHE A 140 4.01 -17.17 -7.85
N ALA A 141 4.51 -16.48 -6.84
CA ALA A 141 5.25 -17.09 -5.73
C ALA A 141 4.36 -17.45 -4.51
N ARG A 142 3.01 -17.37 -4.63
CA ARG A 142 2.08 -17.62 -3.51
C ARG A 142 2.31 -18.96 -2.79
N GLY A 143 2.65 -20.01 -3.52
CA GLY A 143 2.95 -21.32 -2.95
C GLY A 143 4.18 -21.28 -2.04
N TYR A 144 5.23 -20.56 -2.43
CA TYR A 144 6.45 -20.37 -1.63
C TYR A 144 6.17 -19.54 -0.37
N ILE A 145 5.38 -18.46 -0.49
CA ILE A 145 5.00 -17.60 0.63
C ILE A 145 4.22 -18.40 1.67
N VAL A 146 3.29 -19.24 1.24
CA VAL A 146 2.48 -20.09 2.12
C VAL A 146 3.33 -21.17 2.80
N SER A 147 4.35 -21.70 2.11
CA SER A 147 5.23 -22.73 2.68
C SER A 147 6.08 -22.21 3.85
N PHE A 148 6.28 -20.89 3.98
CA PHE A 148 6.95 -20.28 5.15
C PHE A 148 6.15 -20.43 6.44
N ILE A 149 4.82 -20.52 6.35
CA ILE A 149 3.96 -20.69 7.53
C ILE A 149 3.74 -22.17 7.84
N LYS A 150 3.68 -23.00 6.81
CA LYS A 150 3.36 -24.42 6.95
C LYS A 150 4.25 -25.25 6.03
N ASN A 151 5.04 -26.15 6.64
CA ASN A 151 6.07 -27.00 6.00
C ASN A 151 5.58 -27.81 4.81
N SER A 152 4.77 -27.57 3.98
CA SER A 152 4.36 -28.29 2.76
C SER A 152 3.41 -27.48 1.86
N GLY A 153 3.23 -26.19 2.18
CA GLY A 153 2.25 -25.38 1.48
C GLY A 153 0.82 -25.89 1.69
N ASN A 154 -0.13 -24.99 1.77
CA ASN A 154 -1.54 -25.38 1.76
C ASN A 154 -2.15 -24.80 0.46
N PRO A 155 -2.66 -25.66 -0.46
CA PRO A 155 -3.19 -25.18 -1.74
C PRO A 155 -4.37 -24.21 -1.55
N ILE A 156 -5.19 -24.40 -0.52
CA ILE A 156 -6.32 -23.50 -0.23
C ILE A 156 -5.80 -22.12 0.18
N ILE A 157 -4.79 -22.03 1.06
CA ILE A 157 -4.19 -20.76 1.46
C ILE A 157 -3.57 -20.06 0.24
N ALA A 158 -2.85 -20.80 -0.60
CA ALA A 158 -2.21 -20.27 -1.80
C ALA A 158 -3.24 -19.78 -2.82
N SER A 159 -4.36 -20.48 -2.98
CA SER A 159 -5.44 -20.08 -3.87
C SER A 159 -6.11 -18.78 -3.40
N VAL A 160 -6.50 -18.72 -2.12
CA VAL A 160 -7.07 -17.51 -1.51
C VAL A 160 -6.08 -16.34 -1.55
N LEU A 161 -4.78 -16.57 -1.28
CA LEU A 161 -3.78 -15.52 -1.41
C LEU A 161 -3.69 -15.02 -2.86
N GLY A 162 -3.79 -15.91 -3.84
CA GLY A 162 -3.83 -15.56 -5.26
C GLY A 162 -5.02 -14.66 -5.62
N SER A 163 -6.19 -14.88 -5.05
CA SER A 163 -7.37 -14.04 -5.26
C SER A 163 -7.29 -12.69 -4.53
N LEU A 164 -6.47 -12.58 -3.47
CA LEU A 164 -6.22 -11.33 -2.72
C LEU A 164 -5.12 -10.44 -3.30
N VAL A 165 -4.40 -10.88 -4.33
CA VAL A 165 -3.25 -10.14 -4.88
C VAL A 165 -3.65 -8.77 -5.41
N VAL A 166 -4.82 -8.66 -6.05
CA VAL A 166 -5.34 -7.38 -6.54
C VAL A 166 -5.69 -6.46 -5.36
N ALA A 167 -6.13 -7.03 -4.23
CA ALA A 167 -6.36 -6.27 -3.01
C ALA A 167 -5.05 -5.69 -2.44
N ILE A 168 -3.89 -6.37 -2.57
CA ILE A 168 -2.58 -5.81 -2.18
C ILE A 168 -2.34 -4.47 -2.87
N PHE A 169 -2.51 -4.43 -4.19
CA PHE A 169 -2.36 -3.24 -4.99
C PHE A 169 -3.37 -2.15 -4.61
N ALA A 170 -4.66 -2.50 -4.60
CA ALA A 170 -5.75 -1.57 -4.36
C ALA A 170 -5.68 -0.96 -2.95
N GLN A 171 -5.51 -1.78 -1.91
CA GLN A 171 -5.43 -1.30 -0.53
C GLN A 171 -4.17 -0.47 -0.26
N SER A 172 -3.05 -0.78 -0.93
CA SER A 172 -1.86 0.08 -0.85
C SER A 172 -2.15 1.51 -1.34
N ILE A 173 -2.91 1.64 -2.44
CA ILE A 173 -3.34 2.94 -2.96
C ILE A 173 -4.38 3.60 -2.05
N PHE A 174 -5.28 2.83 -1.45
CA PHE A 174 -6.28 3.34 -0.52
C PHE A 174 -5.66 4.17 0.61
N HIS A 175 -4.53 3.73 1.16
CA HIS A 175 -3.86 4.44 2.25
C HIS A 175 -3.42 5.85 1.89
N ILE A 176 -2.90 6.08 0.69
CA ILE A 176 -2.54 7.43 0.26
C ILE A 176 -3.77 8.24 -0.16
N ALA A 177 -4.74 7.61 -0.82
CA ALA A 177 -5.98 8.28 -1.21
C ALA A 177 -6.72 8.83 0.01
N SER A 178 -6.93 8.00 1.05
CA SER A 178 -7.56 8.43 2.31
C SER A 178 -6.80 9.57 2.99
N ARG A 179 -5.46 9.52 3.00
CA ARG A 179 -4.65 10.60 3.58
C ARG A 179 -4.73 11.90 2.78
N GLY A 180 -4.94 11.84 1.47
CA GLY A 180 -5.23 13.02 0.66
C GLY A 180 -6.49 13.76 1.11
N PHE A 181 -7.53 13.03 1.56
CA PHE A 181 -8.72 13.61 2.18
C PHE A 181 -8.45 14.08 3.61
N TYR A 182 -7.76 13.29 4.43
CA TYR A 182 -7.47 13.64 5.82
C TYR A 182 -6.60 14.90 5.94
N ALA A 183 -5.64 15.09 5.04
CA ALA A 183 -4.86 16.32 4.95
C ALA A 183 -5.77 17.54 4.75
N ARG A 184 -6.85 17.39 4.00
CA ARG A 184 -7.88 18.42 3.77
C ARG A 184 -8.96 18.48 4.87
N GLN A 185 -8.72 17.81 6.01
CA GLN A 185 -9.66 17.68 7.14
C GLN A 185 -11.02 17.06 6.76
N ASP A 186 -11.09 16.36 5.62
CA ASP A 186 -12.29 15.63 5.19
C ASP A 186 -12.17 14.15 5.56
N THR A 187 -12.70 13.79 6.70
CA THR A 187 -12.81 12.40 7.14
C THR A 187 -14.12 11.74 6.70
N LYS A 188 -15.12 12.55 6.30
CA LYS A 188 -16.45 12.06 5.95
C LYS A 188 -16.47 11.35 4.59
N THR A 189 -15.78 11.90 3.60
CA THR A 189 -15.80 11.33 2.26
C THR A 189 -15.19 9.92 2.22
N PRO A 190 -13.96 9.65 2.73
CA PRO A 190 -13.44 8.29 2.80
C PRO A 190 -14.37 7.35 3.57
N PHE A 191 -14.87 7.77 4.73
CA PHE A 191 -15.78 6.98 5.55
C PHE A 191 -17.05 6.55 4.80
N VAL A 192 -17.72 7.47 4.11
CA VAL A 192 -18.92 7.15 3.33
C VAL A 192 -18.58 6.21 2.18
N VAL A 193 -17.48 6.44 1.48
CA VAL A 193 -17.04 5.54 0.39
C VAL A 193 -16.71 4.15 0.91
N SER A 194 -16.02 4.04 2.06
CA SER A 194 -15.72 2.76 2.71
C SER A 194 -17.00 1.99 3.10
N ILE A 195 -18.03 2.66 3.62
CA ILE A 195 -19.32 2.01 3.89
C ILE A 195 -19.89 1.36 2.62
N PHE A 196 -19.93 2.10 1.51
CA PHE A 196 -20.46 1.56 0.25
C PHE A 196 -19.57 0.44 -0.30
N ALA A 197 -18.25 0.61 -0.26
CA ALA A 197 -17.29 -0.38 -0.74
C ALA A 197 -17.36 -1.68 0.07
N VAL A 198 -17.43 -1.59 1.41
CA VAL A 198 -17.58 -2.76 2.27
C VAL A 198 -18.94 -3.42 2.07
N GLY A 199 -20.03 -2.64 1.98
CA GLY A 199 -21.35 -3.18 1.63
C GLY A 199 -21.37 -3.93 0.30
N PHE A 200 -20.71 -3.38 -0.72
CA PHE A 200 -20.54 -4.01 -2.02
C PHE A 200 -19.70 -5.30 -1.93
N THR A 201 -18.58 -5.26 -1.18
CA THR A 201 -17.73 -6.43 -0.92
C THR A 201 -18.50 -7.52 -0.19
N MET A 202 -19.33 -7.16 0.79
CA MET A 202 -20.19 -8.11 1.51
C MET A 202 -21.19 -8.77 0.59
N ALA A 203 -21.87 -8.01 -0.28
CA ALA A 203 -22.81 -8.53 -1.27
C ALA A 203 -22.12 -9.50 -2.24
N LEU A 204 -20.95 -9.12 -2.78
CA LEU A 204 -20.16 -10.01 -3.65
C LEU A 204 -19.70 -11.27 -2.91
N SER A 205 -19.28 -11.16 -1.65
CA SER A 205 -18.86 -12.32 -0.85
C SER A 205 -20.00 -13.33 -0.68
N VAL A 206 -21.22 -12.85 -0.42
CA VAL A 206 -22.41 -13.71 -0.33
C VAL A 206 -22.73 -14.35 -1.70
N ILE A 207 -22.70 -13.57 -2.79
CA ILE A 207 -22.96 -14.09 -4.14
C ILE A 207 -21.95 -15.18 -4.48
N PHE A 208 -20.65 -14.95 -4.28
CA PHE A 208 -19.61 -15.93 -4.58
C PHE A 208 -19.69 -17.17 -3.67
N ALA A 209 -20.13 -17.00 -2.42
CA ALA A 209 -20.38 -18.12 -1.52
C ALA A 209 -21.54 -19.02 -2.01
N ILE A 210 -22.63 -18.43 -2.50
CA ILE A 210 -23.82 -19.15 -3.01
C ILE A 210 -23.52 -19.79 -4.37
N THR A 211 -22.76 -19.13 -5.23
CA THR A 211 -22.41 -19.64 -6.58
C THR A 211 -21.32 -20.71 -6.60
N GLY A 212 -20.79 -21.09 -5.42
CA GLY A 212 -19.84 -22.20 -5.30
C GLY A 212 -18.39 -21.86 -5.64
N PHE A 213 -18.00 -20.56 -5.68
CA PHE A 213 -16.60 -20.15 -5.88
C PHE A 213 -15.67 -20.55 -4.74
N GLY A 214 -16.23 -21.07 -3.64
CA GLY A 214 -15.42 -21.50 -2.48
C GLY A 214 -14.71 -20.36 -1.78
N PRO A 215 -13.62 -20.64 -1.04
CA PRO A 215 -12.88 -19.64 -0.28
C PRO A 215 -12.21 -18.57 -1.14
N ASP A 216 -11.88 -18.87 -2.38
CA ASP A 216 -11.30 -17.93 -3.35
C ASP A 216 -12.26 -16.80 -3.70
N GLY A 217 -13.57 -17.10 -3.70
CA GLY A 217 -14.62 -16.12 -3.92
C GLY A 217 -14.58 -14.97 -2.90
N LEU A 218 -14.27 -15.26 -1.65
CA LEU A 218 -14.11 -14.20 -0.61
C LEU A 218 -12.91 -13.28 -0.93
N GLY A 219 -11.81 -13.84 -1.40
CA GLY A 219 -10.63 -13.07 -1.81
C GLY A 219 -10.90 -12.23 -3.06
N TRP A 220 -11.62 -12.76 -4.05
CA TRP A 220 -12.04 -12.00 -5.23
C TRP A 220 -13.02 -10.88 -4.88
N ALA A 221 -13.99 -11.13 -3.99
CA ALA A 221 -14.90 -10.10 -3.51
C ALA A 221 -14.15 -8.94 -2.86
N GLN A 222 -13.17 -9.24 -2.00
CA GLN A 222 -12.33 -8.24 -1.35
C GLN A 222 -11.46 -7.47 -2.36
N SER A 223 -10.92 -8.14 -3.36
CA SER A 223 -10.12 -7.52 -4.42
C SER A 223 -10.94 -6.57 -5.29
N ILE A 224 -12.12 -6.99 -5.70
CA ILE A 224 -13.05 -6.18 -6.51
C ILE A 224 -13.57 -5.00 -5.70
N GLY A 225 -13.94 -5.22 -4.43
CA GLY A 225 -14.40 -4.17 -3.52
C GLY A 225 -13.33 -3.10 -3.29
N ALA A 226 -12.09 -3.52 -3.02
CA ALA A 226 -10.96 -2.59 -2.86
C ALA A 226 -10.67 -1.79 -4.14
N LEU A 227 -10.77 -2.41 -5.33
CA LEU A 227 -10.65 -1.68 -6.60
C LEU A 227 -11.77 -0.65 -6.78
N ALA A 228 -13.02 -1.02 -6.49
CA ALA A 228 -14.13 -0.09 -6.56
C ALA A 228 -13.94 1.10 -5.62
N GLU A 229 -13.50 0.84 -4.40
CA GLU A 229 -13.21 1.87 -3.39
C GLU A 229 -12.17 2.88 -3.85
N ILE A 230 -11.02 2.42 -4.34
CA ILE A 230 -9.97 3.34 -4.81
C ILE A 230 -10.37 4.12 -6.05
N ILE A 231 -11.11 3.51 -6.98
CA ILE A 231 -11.62 4.19 -8.18
C ILE A 231 -12.54 5.34 -7.76
N ILE A 232 -13.46 5.10 -6.83
CA ILE A 232 -14.38 6.14 -6.34
C ILE A 232 -13.60 7.24 -5.62
N LEU A 233 -12.70 6.90 -4.69
CA LEU A 233 -11.91 7.88 -3.93
C LEU A 233 -11.03 8.74 -4.84
N LEU A 234 -10.30 8.12 -5.77
CA LEU A 234 -9.44 8.85 -6.70
C LEU A 234 -10.24 9.72 -7.67
N THR A 235 -11.42 9.26 -8.10
CA THR A 235 -12.32 10.05 -8.95
C THR A 235 -12.82 11.29 -8.22
N ILE A 236 -13.27 11.15 -6.97
CA ILE A 236 -13.72 12.29 -6.14
C ILE A 236 -12.55 13.26 -5.90
N LEU A 237 -11.35 12.74 -5.56
CA LEU A 237 -10.20 13.57 -5.30
C LEU A 237 -9.74 14.32 -6.55
N ASN A 238 -9.74 13.67 -7.71
CA ASN A 238 -9.41 14.29 -8.99
C ASN A 238 -10.42 15.37 -9.39
N ALA A 239 -11.71 15.11 -9.18
CA ALA A 239 -12.75 16.13 -9.43
C ALA A 239 -12.58 17.37 -8.54
N ARG A 240 -12.22 17.19 -7.27
CA ARG A 240 -11.91 18.31 -6.34
C ARG A 240 -10.64 19.07 -6.73
N ALA A 241 -9.68 18.40 -7.37
CA ALA A 241 -8.47 18.99 -7.92
C ALA A 241 -8.68 19.57 -9.34
N LYS A 242 -9.93 19.81 -9.76
CA LYS A 242 -10.29 20.32 -11.10
C LYS A 242 -9.66 19.47 -12.23
N PHE A 243 -9.59 18.16 -12.03
CA PHE A 243 -9.02 17.16 -12.96
C PHE A 243 -7.52 17.32 -13.27
N GLN A 244 -6.78 18.05 -12.42
CA GLN A 244 -5.33 18.23 -12.59
C GLN A 244 -4.49 17.14 -11.91
N LEU A 245 -5.12 16.28 -11.08
CA LEU A 245 -4.42 15.25 -10.33
C LEU A 245 -4.03 14.06 -11.19
N LEU A 246 -4.96 13.56 -12.01
CA LEU A 246 -4.80 12.39 -12.88
C LEU A 246 -4.76 12.84 -14.35
N ASP A 247 -3.70 13.52 -14.73
CA ASP A 247 -3.49 14.04 -16.07
C ASP A 247 -3.01 12.97 -17.07
N LYS A 248 -2.83 13.35 -18.33
CA LYS A 248 -2.35 12.43 -19.37
C LYS A 248 -0.98 11.84 -19.05
N THR A 249 -0.11 12.61 -18.39
CA THR A 249 1.24 12.15 -18.02
C THR A 249 1.20 11.10 -16.94
N PHE A 250 0.26 11.22 -15.99
CA PHE A 250 0.00 10.21 -14.98
C PHE A 250 -0.46 8.90 -15.60
N TRP A 251 -1.47 8.94 -16.49
CA TRP A 251 -1.99 7.73 -17.14
C TRP A 251 -0.94 7.05 -18.03
N LEU A 252 -0.12 7.82 -18.71
CA LEU A 252 0.98 7.28 -19.50
C LEU A 252 2.01 6.56 -18.61
N ALA A 253 2.33 7.12 -17.44
CA ALA A 253 3.21 6.48 -16.49
C ALA A 253 2.62 5.17 -15.95
N ILE A 254 1.31 5.16 -15.59
CA ILE A 254 0.61 3.94 -15.18
C ILE A 254 0.65 2.87 -16.27
N PHE A 255 0.39 3.24 -17.52
CA PHE A 255 0.48 2.30 -18.63
C PHE A 255 1.89 1.70 -18.77
N ARG A 256 2.94 2.51 -18.68
CA ARG A 256 4.34 2.04 -18.69
C ARG A 256 4.65 1.10 -17.51
N MET A 257 4.13 1.40 -16.31
CA MET A 257 4.25 0.53 -15.12
C MET A 257 3.55 -0.81 -15.33
N LEU A 258 2.36 -0.81 -15.95
CA LEU A 258 1.63 -2.04 -16.28
C LEU A 258 2.40 -2.90 -17.30
N VAL A 259 2.98 -2.28 -18.33
CA VAL A 259 3.81 -2.99 -19.31
C VAL A 259 5.08 -3.57 -18.63
N ALA A 260 5.76 -2.81 -17.77
CA ALA A 260 6.89 -3.31 -17.00
C ALA A 260 6.49 -4.49 -16.09
N SER A 261 5.31 -4.40 -15.45
CA SER A 261 4.76 -5.48 -14.61
C SER A 261 4.39 -6.72 -15.42
N PHE A 262 3.99 -6.57 -16.68
CA PHE A 262 3.74 -7.70 -17.57
C PHE A 262 5.03 -8.49 -17.86
N PHE A 263 6.15 -7.81 -18.12
CA PHE A 263 7.46 -8.49 -18.26
C PHE A 263 7.89 -9.17 -16.96
N THR A 264 7.60 -8.53 -15.81
CA THR A 264 7.83 -9.12 -14.49
C THR A 264 6.99 -10.39 -14.29
N ALA A 265 5.75 -10.40 -14.75
CA ALA A 265 4.86 -11.57 -14.67
C ALA A 265 5.42 -12.74 -15.50
N ILE A 266 5.89 -12.46 -16.72
CA ILE A 266 6.56 -13.45 -17.58
C ILE A 266 7.80 -14.01 -16.87
N ALA A 267 8.66 -13.15 -16.34
CA ALA A 267 9.86 -13.56 -15.62
C ALA A 267 9.54 -14.42 -14.40
N ALA A 268 8.58 -13.99 -13.57
CA ALA A 268 8.14 -14.73 -12.39
C ALA A 268 7.54 -16.10 -12.77
N TYR A 269 6.74 -16.15 -13.84
CA TYR A 269 6.17 -17.40 -14.35
C TYR A 269 7.27 -18.39 -14.78
N PHE A 270 8.24 -17.95 -15.59
CA PHE A 270 9.34 -18.82 -16.03
C PHE A 270 10.20 -19.28 -14.85
N MET A 271 10.51 -18.38 -13.91
CA MET A 271 11.30 -18.73 -12.73
C MET A 271 10.58 -19.72 -11.81
N THR A 272 9.27 -19.60 -11.64
CA THR A 272 8.50 -20.59 -10.86
C THR A 272 8.42 -21.96 -11.55
N LYS A 273 8.48 -22.01 -12.88
CA LYS A 273 8.58 -23.25 -13.67
C LYS A 273 9.97 -23.87 -13.60
N LEU A 274 11.01 -23.04 -13.61
CA LEU A 274 12.41 -23.50 -13.53
C LEU A 274 12.77 -24.07 -12.15
N PHE A 275 12.22 -23.44 -11.10
CA PHE A 275 12.40 -23.85 -9.70
C PHE A 275 11.08 -24.29 -9.06
N PRO A 276 10.46 -25.39 -9.50
CA PRO A 276 9.16 -25.79 -8.96
C PRO A 276 9.22 -26.12 -7.47
N LEU A 277 8.15 -25.81 -6.76
CA LEU A 277 7.96 -26.24 -5.38
C LEU A 277 7.69 -27.75 -5.38
N ARG A 278 8.60 -28.52 -4.83
CA ARG A 278 8.50 -30.00 -4.76
C ARG A 278 7.95 -30.43 -3.40
N ALA A 279 7.34 -31.61 -3.34
CA ALA A 279 6.89 -32.22 -2.07
C ALA A 279 8.02 -32.44 -1.06
N THR A 280 9.28 -32.47 -1.54
CA THR A 280 10.49 -32.58 -0.72
C THR A 280 10.91 -31.25 -0.09
N ASP A 281 10.36 -30.12 -0.53
CA ASP A 281 10.66 -28.79 0.02
C ASP A 281 9.88 -28.55 1.33
N ASN A 282 10.08 -29.42 2.32
CA ASN A 282 9.36 -29.41 3.60
C ASN A 282 10.00 -28.50 4.66
N SER A 283 11.03 -27.74 4.30
CA SER A 283 11.75 -26.85 5.22
C SER A 283 11.78 -25.41 4.69
N ILE A 284 11.69 -24.47 5.61
CA ILE A 284 11.90 -23.05 5.36
C ILE A 284 13.27 -22.85 4.65
N ILE A 285 14.29 -23.58 5.09
CA ILE A 285 15.67 -23.48 4.54
C ILE A 285 15.73 -23.87 3.06
N SER A 286 14.94 -24.84 2.60
CA SER A 286 14.90 -25.25 1.19
C SER A 286 14.06 -24.32 0.31
N THR A 287 13.06 -23.65 0.89
CA THR A 287 12.09 -22.83 0.15
C THR A 287 12.52 -21.36 0.03
N ILE A 288 13.15 -20.79 1.08
CA ILE A 288 13.59 -19.38 1.08
C ILE A 288 14.56 -19.08 -0.08
N PRO A 289 15.61 -19.86 -0.37
CA PRO A 289 16.53 -19.54 -1.47
C PRO A 289 15.83 -19.48 -2.82
N LYS A 290 14.90 -20.41 -3.09
CA LYS A 290 14.10 -20.40 -4.33
C LYS A 290 13.22 -19.17 -4.41
N PHE A 291 12.53 -18.81 -3.32
CA PHE A 291 11.69 -17.62 -3.26
C PHE A 291 12.51 -16.33 -3.49
N ILE A 292 13.67 -16.19 -2.82
CA ILE A 292 14.56 -15.05 -3.00
C ILE A 292 15.02 -14.95 -4.45
N LEU A 293 15.45 -16.06 -5.04
CA LEU A 293 15.92 -16.09 -6.42
C LEU A 293 14.83 -15.69 -7.41
N ILE A 294 13.60 -16.20 -7.25
CA ILE A 294 12.45 -15.82 -8.06
C ILE A 294 12.14 -14.33 -7.88
N SER A 295 12.10 -13.85 -6.64
CA SER A 295 11.73 -12.47 -6.32
C SER A 295 12.78 -11.47 -6.78
N VAL A 296 14.07 -11.78 -6.59
CA VAL A 296 15.18 -10.93 -7.03
C VAL A 296 15.23 -10.88 -8.55
N PHE A 297 15.13 -12.02 -9.24
CA PHE A 297 15.15 -12.03 -10.70
C PHE A 297 13.96 -11.27 -11.30
N ALA A 298 12.74 -11.53 -10.83
CA ALA A 298 11.55 -10.83 -11.27
C ALA A 298 11.63 -9.32 -10.94
N GLY A 299 12.14 -8.96 -9.77
CA GLY A 299 12.39 -7.57 -9.37
C GLY A 299 13.43 -6.87 -10.26
N LEU A 300 14.52 -7.55 -10.63
CA LEU A 300 15.51 -7.01 -11.57
C LEU A 300 14.91 -6.78 -12.97
N VAL A 301 14.09 -7.71 -13.46
CA VAL A 301 13.38 -7.52 -14.74
C VAL A 301 12.45 -6.32 -14.66
N TYR A 302 11.75 -6.12 -13.53
CA TYR A 302 10.92 -4.92 -13.32
C TYR A 302 11.73 -3.63 -13.34
N LEU A 303 12.85 -3.59 -12.62
CA LEU A 303 13.74 -2.41 -12.58
C LEU A 303 14.31 -2.09 -13.97
N ILE A 304 14.79 -3.09 -14.69
CA ILE A 304 15.32 -2.92 -16.06
C ILE A 304 14.22 -2.44 -17.00
N SER A 305 13.03 -3.04 -16.96
CA SER A 305 11.89 -2.62 -17.77
C SER A 305 11.44 -1.20 -17.42
N SER A 306 11.41 -0.85 -16.12
CA SER A 306 11.10 0.50 -15.66
C SER A 306 12.10 1.53 -16.18
N PHE A 307 13.37 1.18 -16.23
CA PHE A 307 14.41 2.03 -16.78
C PHE A 307 14.25 2.20 -18.32
N LEU A 308 14.01 1.13 -19.05
CA LEU A 308 13.79 1.15 -20.51
C LEU A 308 12.56 1.99 -20.91
N PHE A 309 11.51 1.99 -20.07
CA PHE A 309 10.31 2.80 -20.28
C PHE A 309 10.41 4.23 -19.73
N ASN A 310 11.61 4.67 -19.30
CA ASN A 310 11.86 6.00 -18.74
C ASN A 310 10.87 6.39 -17.62
N LEU A 311 10.70 5.49 -16.63
CA LEU A 311 9.94 5.79 -15.44
C LEU A 311 10.78 6.61 -14.48
N SER A 312 10.27 7.77 -14.06
CA SER A 312 10.98 8.70 -13.16
C SER A 312 11.23 8.10 -11.78
N GLU A 313 10.43 7.13 -11.36
CA GLU A 313 10.49 6.46 -10.06
C GLU A 313 11.74 5.59 -9.89
N VAL A 314 12.30 5.09 -10.98
CA VAL A 314 13.49 4.23 -10.96
C VAL A 314 14.80 5.03 -10.89
N VAL A 315 14.81 6.28 -11.36
CA VAL A 315 16.01 7.12 -11.46
C VAL A 315 16.77 7.27 -10.14
N PRO A 316 16.13 7.63 -9.00
CA PRO A 316 16.84 7.77 -7.73
C PRO A 316 17.51 6.48 -7.25
N ILE A 317 16.93 5.33 -7.58
CA ILE A 317 17.50 4.02 -7.22
C ILE A 317 18.75 3.76 -8.04
N PHE A 318 18.70 4.00 -9.35
CA PHE A 318 19.86 3.84 -10.25
C PHE A 318 20.99 4.82 -9.89
N GLU A 319 20.69 6.07 -9.57
CA GLU A 319 21.69 7.04 -9.12
C GLU A 319 22.37 6.58 -7.84
N LYS A 320 21.60 6.07 -6.87
CA LYS A 320 22.15 5.58 -5.61
C LYS A 320 22.97 4.30 -5.80
N VAL A 321 22.49 3.36 -6.62
CA VAL A 321 23.24 2.12 -6.93
C VAL A 321 24.49 2.44 -7.72
N SER A 322 24.43 3.30 -8.74
CA SER A 322 25.60 3.72 -9.51
C SER A 322 26.61 4.46 -8.64
N SER A 323 26.18 5.32 -7.72
CA SER A 323 27.08 6.00 -6.78
C SER A 323 27.77 5.06 -5.79
N LEU A 324 27.14 3.93 -5.46
CA LEU A 324 27.73 2.90 -4.60
C LEU A 324 28.74 2.01 -5.36
N ILE A 325 28.43 1.67 -6.62
CA ILE A 325 29.25 0.77 -7.45
C ILE A 325 30.38 1.55 -8.13
N PHE A 326 30.08 2.74 -8.61
CA PHE A 326 31.01 3.59 -9.36
C PHE A 326 31.31 4.87 -8.60
N LYS A 327 31.98 4.75 -7.45
CA LYS A 327 32.34 5.89 -6.58
C LYS A 327 33.12 7.00 -7.32
N ASN A 328 33.57 6.78 -8.57
CA ASN A 328 34.40 7.67 -9.37
C ASN A 328 33.97 7.84 -10.85
N VAL A 329 32.82 7.34 -11.28
CA VAL A 329 32.41 7.47 -12.69
C VAL A 329 31.12 8.28 -12.79
N LYS A 330 31.26 9.56 -13.17
CA LYS A 330 30.16 10.39 -13.64
C LYS A 330 29.69 9.86 -15.00
N MET A 331 28.77 8.92 -15.01
CA MET A 331 28.11 8.48 -16.24
C MET A 331 26.62 8.35 -16.03
N LEU A 332 25.92 9.45 -16.20
CA LEU A 332 24.55 9.50 -16.71
C LEU A 332 24.25 10.94 -17.09
N PRO A 333 23.70 11.22 -18.30
CA PRO A 333 23.20 12.56 -18.61
C PRO A 333 22.07 12.88 -17.63
N LYS A 334 22.14 14.05 -17.01
CA LYS A 334 21.05 14.57 -16.18
C LYS A 334 19.77 14.49 -17.03
N PRO A 335 18.69 13.88 -16.51
CA PRO A 335 17.39 14.05 -17.14
C PRO A 335 17.10 15.55 -17.19
N GLU A 336 16.82 16.06 -18.40
CA GLU A 336 16.37 17.44 -18.59
C GLU A 336 15.20 17.70 -17.65
N LYS A 337 15.38 18.63 -16.73
CA LYS A 337 14.27 19.18 -15.96
C LYS A 337 13.21 19.66 -16.95
N PRO A 338 11.91 19.35 -16.75
CA PRO A 338 10.88 19.95 -17.58
C PRO A 338 11.05 21.46 -17.55
N SER A 339 11.28 22.06 -18.69
CA SER A 339 11.57 23.49 -18.91
C SER A 339 10.45 24.47 -18.52
N ALA A 340 9.43 24.01 -17.80
CA ALA A 340 8.28 24.81 -17.39
C ALA A 340 8.48 25.62 -16.10
N LEU A 341 9.60 25.42 -15.36
CA LEU A 341 9.81 26.15 -14.09
C LEU A 341 10.94 27.20 -14.13
N GLU A 342 11.71 27.27 -15.20
CA GLU A 342 12.77 28.30 -15.33
C GLU A 342 12.27 29.62 -15.97
N GLY A 343 11.14 29.58 -16.68
CA GLY A 343 10.56 30.80 -17.31
C GLY A 343 9.84 31.74 -16.33
N GLU A 344 9.40 31.28 -15.19
CA GLU A 344 8.67 32.11 -14.21
C GLU A 344 9.59 32.74 -13.16
N SER A 345 10.75 32.16 -12.86
CA SER A 345 11.67 32.76 -11.90
C SER A 345 12.53 33.89 -12.48
N GLU A 346 12.83 33.87 -13.77
CA GLU A 346 13.57 34.95 -14.41
C GLU A 346 12.69 36.20 -14.70
N ASN A 347 11.40 36.00 -15.03
CA ASN A 347 10.48 37.11 -15.20
C ASN A 347 10.12 37.83 -13.89
N SER A 348 10.10 37.11 -12.77
CA SER A 348 9.86 37.74 -11.46
C SER A 348 11.06 38.54 -10.95
N ALA A 349 12.29 38.14 -11.31
CA ALA A 349 13.51 38.82 -10.92
C ALA A 349 13.80 40.08 -11.79
N GLN A 350 13.33 40.09 -13.02
CA GLN A 350 13.46 41.28 -13.90
C GLN A 350 12.45 42.40 -13.60
N ASN A 351 11.21 42.05 -13.19
CA ASN A 351 10.22 43.04 -12.79
C ASN A 351 10.52 43.73 -11.45
N GLN A 352 11.26 43.11 -10.54
CA GLN A 352 11.69 43.75 -9.28
C GLN A 352 12.89 44.71 -9.44
N LYS A 353 13.58 44.70 -10.59
CA LYS A 353 14.69 45.63 -10.87
C LYS A 353 14.29 46.90 -11.64
N GLN A 354 13.05 46.98 -12.16
CA GLN A 354 12.55 48.16 -12.85
C GLN A 354 11.74 49.10 -11.96
N ASP A 355 11.41 48.71 -10.71
CA ASP A 355 10.67 49.54 -9.75
C ASP A 355 11.56 50.10 -8.61
N LYS A 356 12.87 50.24 -8.86
CA LYS A 356 13.77 50.97 -7.97
C LYS A 356 14.52 52.07 -8.77
#